data_d60403197c21ac142dabbaed248908b2
#
_entry.id   d60403197c21ac142dabbaed248908b2
#
_cell.length_a   1.000
_cell.length_b   1.000
_cell.length_c   1.000
_cell.angle_alpha   90.00
_cell.angle_beta   90.00
_cell.angle_gamma   90.00
#
_symmetry.space_group_name_H-M   'P 1'
#
loop_
_entity.id
_entity.type
_entity.pdbx_description
1 polymer ?
#
loop_
_entity_poly.entity_id
_entity_poly.type
_entity_poly.pdbx_seq_one_letter_code
_entity_poly.pdbx_strand_id
1 'polypeptide(L)'
;DFALQGTGQNLSASTTEGIEIVCYQSDIMPNYSCCRMVASTDFVKNNPITVKCILKALMRAQADYEANKEEAVKLMAKKIEASEEYVAAYMLNDHYTVSVDPLKNSVIRAWGILDKTGFLSETAKNINIEDHINTDLYEQALAEAKAEYGAENPDFYAGLESFYAENDK
;
A
#
# COMPACT_ATOMS: atom_id res chain seq x y z
N ASP A 1 -18.17 4.14 -24.54
CA ASP A 1 -18.35 3.27 -23.35
C ASP A 1 -17.16 3.40 -22.42
N PHE A 2 -17.38 3.16 -21.12
CA PHE A 2 -16.32 3.23 -20.11
C PHE A 2 -16.21 1.90 -19.38
N ALA A 3 -14.97 1.55 -18.96
CA ALA A 3 -14.71 0.37 -18.15
C ALA A 3 -13.78 0.75 -17.00
N LEU A 4 -14.00 0.17 -15.81
CA LEU A 4 -13.08 0.24 -14.69
C LEU A 4 -12.16 -0.99 -14.77
N GLN A 5 -10.84 -0.74 -14.75
CA GLN A 5 -9.84 -1.80 -14.88
C GLN A 5 -8.87 -1.79 -13.68
N GLY A 6 -8.36 -2.95 -13.34
CA GLY A 6 -7.31 -3.08 -12.34
C GLY A 6 -5.92 -2.75 -12.90
N THR A 7 -4.95 -2.53 -12.03
CA THR A 7 -3.57 -2.15 -12.37
C THR A 7 -2.90 -3.09 -13.38
N GLY A 8 -3.22 -4.39 -13.35
CA GLY A 8 -2.70 -5.37 -14.31
C GLY A 8 -3.14 -5.15 -15.76
N GLN A 9 -4.09 -4.26 -16.03
CA GLN A 9 -4.55 -3.91 -17.38
C GLN A 9 -3.86 -2.65 -17.94
N ASN A 10 -2.94 -2.02 -17.19
CA ASN A 10 -2.28 -0.78 -17.62
C ASN A 10 -1.59 -0.94 -18.97
N LEU A 11 -0.85 -2.03 -19.19
CA LEU A 11 -0.19 -2.28 -20.48
C LEU A 11 -1.22 -2.37 -21.61
N SER A 12 -2.27 -3.19 -21.46
CA SER A 12 -3.30 -3.36 -22.48
C SER A 12 -4.03 -2.04 -22.75
N ALA A 13 -4.35 -1.27 -21.70
CA ALA A 13 -5.02 0.02 -21.87
C ALA A 13 -4.16 1.06 -22.58
N SER A 14 -2.84 1.03 -22.38
CA SER A 14 -1.92 1.99 -23.00
C SER A 14 -1.49 1.60 -24.44
N THR A 15 -1.63 0.33 -24.83
CA THR A 15 -1.14 -0.18 -26.12
C THR A 15 -2.27 -0.56 -27.11
N THR A 16 -3.51 -0.64 -26.65
CA THR A 16 -4.63 -1.00 -27.52
C THR A 16 -5.16 0.22 -28.26
N GLU A 17 -5.17 0.17 -29.58
CA GLU A 17 -5.72 1.24 -30.43
C GLU A 17 -7.21 1.50 -30.12
N GLY A 18 -7.58 2.76 -29.96
CA GLY A 18 -8.96 3.18 -29.65
C GLY A 18 -9.33 3.08 -28.16
N ILE A 19 -8.39 2.74 -27.30
CA ILE A 19 -8.55 2.78 -25.84
C ILE A 19 -7.71 3.91 -25.28
N GLU A 20 -8.30 4.67 -24.37
CA GLU A 20 -7.63 5.77 -23.67
C GLU A 20 -7.90 5.67 -22.17
N ILE A 21 -6.86 5.90 -21.35
CA ILE A 21 -7.00 6.00 -19.90
C ILE A 21 -7.52 7.40 -19.57
N VAL A 22 -8.74 7.49 -19.10
CA VAL A 22 -9.41 8.78 -18.82
C VAL A 22 -8.95 9.37 -17.49
N CYS A 23 -8.78 8.54 -16.46
CA CYS A 23 -8.27 8.94 -15.14
C CYS A 23 -7.82 7.70 -14.33
N TYR A 24 -6.98 7.94 -13.36
CA TYR A 24 -6.60 6.95 -12.37
C TYR A 24 -7.40 7.11 -11.08
N GLN A 25 -7.52 6.04 -10.30
CA GLN A 25 -8.21 6.08 -9.00
C GLN A 25 -7.58 7.09 -8.05
N SER A 26 -6.24 7.25 -8.09
CA SER A 26 -5.49 8.22 -7.28
C SER A 26 -5.85 9.67 -7.60
N ASP A 27 -6.28 9.99 -8.81
CA ASP A 27 -6.71 11.35 -9.20
C ASP A 27 -8.03 11.73 -8.50
N ILE A 28 -8.89 10.75 -8.25
CA ILE A 28 -10.20 10.93 -7.61
C ILE A 28 -10.08 10.79 -6.09
N MET A 29 -9.25 9.86 -5.64
CA MET A 29 -9.12 9.46 -4.24
C MET A 29 -7.65 9.32 -3.85
N PRO A 30 -6.98 10.42 -3.49
CA PRO A 30 -5.59 10.38 -3.02
C PRO A 30 -5.44 9.44 -1.83
N ASN A 31 -4.28 8.81 -1.73
CA ASN A 31 -3.97 7.81 -0.71
C ASN A 31 -5.02 6.68 -0.63
N TYR A 32 -5.50 6.24 -1.78
CA TYR A 32 -6.43 5.13 -1.87
C TYR A 32 -5.82 3.83 -1.32
N SER A 33 -6.48 3.23 -0.33
CA SER A 33 -6.03 1.97 0.26
C SER A 33 -6.55 0.78 -0.54
N CYS A 34 -5.80 0.30 -1.53
CA CYS A 34 -6.15 -0.89 -2.29
C CYS A 34 -5.97 -2.16 -1.45
N CYS A 35 -4.76 -2.40 -0.95
CA CYS A 35 -4.40 -3.59 -0.21
C CYS A 35 -3.73 -3.20 1.11
N ARG A 36 -4.13 -3.85 2.20
CA ARG A 36 -3.50 -3.69 3.52
C ARG A 36 -3.11 -5.06 4.07
N MET A 37 -2.05 -5.11 4.85
CA MET A 37 -1.67 -6.32 5.56
C MET A 37 -2.67 -6.57 6.69
N VAL A 38 -3.23 -7.78 6.74
CA VAL A 38 -4.12 -8.22 7.80
C VAL A 38 -3.53 -9.40 8.55
N ALA A 39 -3.78 -9.44 9.85
CA ALA A 39 -3.38 -10.54 10.71
C ALA A 39 -4.48 -10.81 11.74
N SER A 40 -4.54 -12.04 12.27
CA SER A 40 -5.48 -12.32 13.36
C SER A 40 -5.09 -11.53 14.61
N THR A 41 -6.11 -11.09 15.36
CA THR A 41 -5.91 -10.35 16.61
C THR A 41 -5.05 -11.13 17.61
N ASP A 42 -5.27 -12.45 17.70
CA ASP A 42 -4.50 -13.31 18.61
C ASP A 42 -3.02 -13.39 18.18
N PHE A 43 -2.75 -13.46 16.88
CA PHE A 43 -1.36 -13.45 16.39
C PHE A 43 -0.67 -12.14 16.77
N VAL A 44 -1.32 -11.00 16.51
CA VAL A 44 -0.77 -9.67 16.82
C VAL A 44 -0.51 -9.51 18.31
N LYS A 45 -1.46 -9.91 19.16
CA LYS A 45 -1.34 -9.81 20.63
C LYS A 45 -0.23 -10.70 21.18
N ASN A 46 -0.10 -11.92 20.66
CA ASN A 46 0.85 -12.89 21.19
C ASN A 46 2.25 -12.75 20.58
N ASN A 47 2.39 -12.07 19.44
CA ASN A 47 3.64 -11.98 18.69
C ASN A 47 3.98 -10.54 18.24
N PRO A 48 3.89 -9.52 19.10
CA PRO A 48 4.10 -8.13 18.69
C PRO A 48 5.52 -7.89 18.16
N ILE A 49 6.53 -8.58 18.71
CA ILE A 49 7.92 -8.48 18.24
C ILE A 49 8.03 -9.00 16.80
N THR A 50 7.41 -10.15 16.51
CA THR A 50 7.42 -10.71 15.14
C THR A 50 6.75 -9.75 14.15
N VAL A 51 5.61 -9.15 14.52
CA VAL A 51 4.91 -8.16 13.68
C VAL A 51 5.82 -6.97 13.39
N LYS A 52 6.49 -6.42 14.40
CA LYS A 52 7.44 -5.30 14.20
C LYS A 52 8.62 -5.70 13.32
N CYS A 53 9.17 -6.90 13.48
CA CYS A 53 10.24 -7.39 12.60
C CYS A 53 9.78 -7.49 11.13
N ILE A 54 8.55 -7.96 10.88
CA ILE A 54 7.96 -8.00 9.54
C ILE A 54 7.82 -6.59 8.98
N LEU A 55 7.26 -5.65 9.74
CA LEU A 55 7.10 -4.26 9.32
C LEU A 55 8.44 -3.60 9.01
N LYS A 56 9.46 -3.78 9.84
CA LYS A 56 10.82 -3.26 9.59
C LYS A 56 11.43 -3.84 8.31
N ALA A 57 11.28 -5.15 8.08
CA ALA A 57 11.76 -5.78 6.85
C ALA A 57 11.05 -5.25 5.60
N LEU A 58 9.74 -5.00 5.69
CA LEU A 58 8.96 -4.40 4.61
C LEU A 58 9.35 -2.93 4.35
N MET A 59 9.62 -2.13 5.40
CA MET A 59 10.12 -0.76 5.25
C MET A 59 11.47 -0.73 4.52
N ARG A 60 12.40 -1.65 4.85
CA ARG A 60 13.65 -1.79 4.12
C ARG A 60 13.43 -2.17 2.67
N ALA A 61 12.56 -3.15 2.41
CA ALA A 61 12.22 -3.54 1.05
C ALA A 61 11.58 -2.39 0.25
N GLN A 62 10.77 -1.55 0.90
CA GLN A 62 10.22 -0.34 0.29
C GLN A 62 11.33 0.67 -0.04
N ALA A 63 12.31 0.89 0.85
CA ALA A 63 13.45 1.75 0.58
C ALA A 63 14.28 1.26 -0.62
N ASP A 64 14.56 -0.06 -0.67
CA ASP A 64 15.28 -0.68 -1.79
C ASP A 64 14.49 -0.56 -3.10
N TYR A 65 13.18 -0.74 -3.06
CA TYR A 65 12.29 -0.57 -4.21
C TYR A 65 12.31 0.87 -4.73
N GLU A 66 12.13 1.86 -3.86
CA GLU A 66 12.12 3.27 -4.26
C GLU A 66 13.47 3.72 -4.85
N ALA A 67 14.57 3.18 -4.36
CA ALA A 67 15.90 3.48 -4.87
C ALA A 67 16.22 2.77 -6.19
N ASN A 68 15.56 1.63 -6.50
CA ASN A 68 15.95 0.74 -7.59
C ASN A 68 14.73 0.17 -8.34
N LYS A 69 13.78 1.02 -8.72
CA LYS A 69 12.50 0.61 -9.35
C LYS A 69 12.66 -0.27 -10.58
N GLU A 70 13.61 0.04 -11.46
CA GLU A 70 13.85 -0.76 -12.67
C GLU A 70 14.38 -2.17 -12.37
N GLU A 71 15.26 -2.30 -11.38
CA GLU A 71 15.73 -3.62 -10.95
C GLU A 71 14.62 -4.42 -10.24
N ALA A 72 13.78 -3.74 -9.48
CA ALA A 72 12.60 -4.34 -8.87
C ALA A 72 11.62 -4.87 -9.93
N VAL A 73 11.44 -4.17 -11.06
CA VAL A 73 10.66 -4.64 -12.22
C VAL A 73 11.21 -5.96 -12.75
N LYS A 74 12.52 -6.06 -12.99
CA LYS A 74 13.15 -7.28 -13.50
C LYS A 74 12.98 -8.45 -12.51
N LEU A 75 13.20 -8.20 -11.22
CA LEU A 75 13.04 -9.19 -10.18
C LEU A 75 11.59 -9.69 -10.10
N MET A 76 10.64 -8.77 -10.14
CA MET A 76 9.22 -9.10 -10.11
C MET A 76 8.80 -9.86 -11.35
N ALA A 77 9.17 -9.41 -12.55
CA ALA A 77 8.87 -10.08 -13.81
C ALA A 77 9.33 -11.54 -13.81
N LYS A 78 10.57 -11.78 -13.36
CA LYS A 78 11.12 -13.12 -13.18
C LYS A 78 10.31 -13.93 -12.14
N LYS A 79 9.90 -13.31 -11.04
CA LYS A 79 9.23 -14.00 -9.94
C LYS A 79 7.80 -14.44 -10.29
N ILE A 80 7.09 -13.64 -11.06
CA ILE A 80 5.70 -13.92 -11.48
C ILE A 80 5.61 -14.51 -12.89
N GLU A 81 6.76 -14.80 -13.52
CA GLU A 81 6.85 -15.37 -14.88
C GLU A 81 6.11 -14.52 -15.94
N ALA A 82 6.25 -13.19 -15.83
CA ALA A 82 5.66 -12.22 -16.76
C ALA A 82 6.75 -11.46 -17.53
N SER A 83 6.35 -10.71 -18.57
CA SER A 83 7.28 -9.83 -19.28
C SER A 83 7.66 -8.61 -18.43
N GLU A 84 8.88 -8.10 -18.58
CA GLU A 84 9.31 -6.85 -17.94
C GLU A 84 8.44 -5.67 -18.37
N GLU A 85 8.03 -5.61 -19.63
CA GLU A 85 7.13 -4.59 -20.16
C GLU A 85 5.79 -4.56 -19.41
N TYR A 86 5.20 -5.73 -19.17
CA TYR A 86 3.96 -5.84 -18.38
C TYR A 86 4.14 -5.31 -16.96
N VAL A 87 5.22 -5.72 -16.29
CA VAL A 87 5.48 -5.29 -14.91
C VAL A 87 5.82 -3.81 -14.85
N ALA A 88 6.64 -3.30 -15.80
CA ALA A 88 7.00 -1.89 -15.89
C ALA A 88 5.77 -0.98 -16.09
N ALA A 89 4.80 -1.42 -16.88
CA ALA A 89 3.60 -0.64 -17.19
C ALA A 89 2.78 -0.26 -15.94
N TYR A 90 2.90 -1.01 -14.83
CA TYR A 90 2.26 -0.63 -13.58
C TYR A 90 3.25 -0.22 -12.48
N MET A 91 4.39 -0.90 -12.31
CA MET A 91 5.33 -0.59 -11.23
C MET A 91 6.06 0.74 -11.42
N LEU A 92 6.29 1.17 -12.67
CA LEU A 92 6.92 2.47 -12.98
C LEU A 92 5.89 3.58 -13.22
N ASN A 93 4.59 3.29 -13.08
CA ASN A 93 3.54 4.28 -13.23
C ASN A 93 3.45 5.16 -11.99
N ASP A 94 3.38 6.48 -12.17
CA ASP A 94 3.32 7.47 -11.07
C ASP A 94 2.07 7.33 -10.18
N HIS A 95 1.03 6.65 -10.67
CA HIS A 95 -0.18 6.33 -9.91
C HIS A 95 -0.09 5.03 -9.10
N TYR A 96 1.05 4.32 -9.17
CA TYR A 96 1.29 3.11 -8.40
C TYR A 96 2.21 3.40 -7.23
N THR A 97 1.70 3.21 -6.02
CA THR A 97 2.44 3.45 -4.79
C THR A 97 2.52 2.17 -3.97
N VAL A 98 3.73 1.80 -3.55
CA VAL A 98 3.97 0.76 -2.55
C VAL A 98 4.21 1.45 -1.22
N SER A 99 3.43 1.09 -0.19
CA SER A 99 3.60 1.64 1.14
C SER A 99 3.27 0.59 2.20
N VAL A 100 4.11 0.53 3.23
CA VAL A 100 3.93 -0.33 4.42
C VAL A 100 3.02 0.35 5.46
N ASP A 101 2.77 1.62 5.28
CA ASP A 101 1.94 2.45 6.15
C ASP A 101 0.51 1.89 6.31
N PRO A 102 -0.08 1.90 7.52
CA PRO A 102 -1.44 1.41 7.74
C PRO A 102 -2.52 2.14 6.95
N LEU A 103 -2.32 3.43 6.63
CA LEU A 103 -3.30 4.30 5.98
C LEU A 103 -4.65 4.32 6.71
N LYS A 104 -4.62 4.51 8.02
CA LYS A 104 -5.81 4.48 8.89
C LYS A 104 -6.96 5.31 8.34
N ASN A 105 -6.71 6.59 8.04
CA ASN A 105 -7.74 7.51 7.56
C ASN A 105 -8.34 7.05 6.23
N SER A 106 -7.54 6.44 5.36
CA SER A 106 -8.01 5.90 4.08
C SER A 106 -8.81 4.62 4.24
N VAL A 107 -8.46 3.76 5.20
CA VAL A 107 -9.25 2.57 5.54
C VAL A 107 -10.60 2.97 6.11
N ILE A 108 -10.65 3.93 7.03
CA ILE A 108 -11.91 4.46 7.59
C ILE A 108 -12.78 5.06 6.49
N ARG A 109 -12.19 5.87 5.61
CA ARG A 109 -12.90 6.45 4.45
C ARG A 109 -13.47 5.36 3.54
N ALA A 110 -12.67 4.35 3.21
CA ALA A 110 -13.12 3.23 2.37
C ALA A 110 -14.26 2.45 3.05
N TRP A 111 -14.16 2.19 4.34
CA TRP A 111 -15.23 1.55 5.11
C TRP A 111 -16.55 2.31 5.04
N GLY A 112 -16.50 3.63 5.24
CA GLY A 112 -17.68 4.50 5.12
C GLY A 112 -18.28 4.54 3.71
N ILE A 113 -17.47 4.40 2.66
CA ILE A 113 -17.96 4.26 1.28
C ILE A 113 -18.65 2.91 1.08
N LEU A 114 -18.06 1.83 1.56
CA LEU A 114 -18.65 0.48 1.46
C LEU A 114 -19.98 0.40 2.20
N ASP A 115 -20.12 1.08 3.35
CA ASP A 115 -21.39 1.17 4.06
C ASP A 115 -22.45 1.92 3.24
N LYS A 116 -22.12 3.12 2.77
CA LYS A 116 -23.04 3.96 1.97
C LYS A 116 -23.47 3.31 0.66
N THR A 117 -22.64 2.48 0.07
CA THR A 117 -22.91 1.77 -1.20
C THR A 117 -23.59 0.42 -1.00
N GLY A 118 -23.81 0.00 0.25
CA GLY A 118 -24.50 -1.26 0.58
C GLY A 118 -23.63 -2.51 0.39
N PHE A 119 -22.31 -2.35 0.35
CA PHE A 119 -21.37 -3.47 0.26
C PHE A 119 -21.13 -4.17 1.60
N LEU A 120 -21.35 -3.47 2.73
CA LEU A 120 -21.19 -4.10 4.03
C LEU A 120 -22.40 -4.99 4.35
N SER A 121 -22.11 -6.18 4.86
CA SER A 121 -23.14 -7.05 5.43
C SER A 121 -23.74 -6.41 6.70
N GLU A 122 -24.93 -6.83 7.10
CA GLU A 122 -25.57 -6.35 8.33
C GLU A 122 -24.71 -6.60 9.59
N THR A 123 -23.91 -7.67 9.59
CA THR A 123 -22.97 -7.94 10.69
C THR A 123 -21.81 -6.96 10.67
N ALA A 124 -21.27 -6.64 9.48
CA ALA A 124 -20.15 -5.72 9.32
C ALA A 124 -20.51 -4.28 9.68
N LYS A 125 -21.75 -3.84 9.44
CA LYS A 125 -22.23 -2.49 9.81
C LYS A 125 -22.13 -2.17 11.31
N ASN A 126 -22.07 -3.19 12.15
CA ASN A 126 -21.94 -3.04 13.60
C ASN A 126 -20.47 -3.03 14.07
N ILE A 127 -19.52 -3.12 13.15
CA ILE A 127 -18.08 -3.12 13.46
C ILE A 127 -17.58 -1.67 13.42
N ASN A 128 -16.94 -1.22 14.50
CA ASN A 128 -16.12 -0.02 14.46
C ASN A 128 -14.76 -0.36 13.84
N ILE A 129 -14.54 0.02 12.60
CA ILE A 129 -13.31 -0.34 11.87
C ILE A 129 -12.04 0.20 12.54
N GLU A 130 -12.10 1.31 13.26
CA GLU A 130 -10.94 1.88 13.96
C GLU A 130 -10.37 0.91 15.01
N ASP A 131 -11.20 0.11 15.65
CA ASP A 131 -10.78 -0.88 16.67
C ASP A 131 -9.99 -2.04 16.04
N HIS A 132 -9.97 -2.13 14.70
CA HIS A 132 -9.29 -3.15 13.93
C HIS A 132 -8.07 -2.65 13.15
N ILE A 133 -7.68 -1.40 13.36
CA ILE A 133 -6.48 -0.81 12.75
C ILE A 133 -5.43 -0.60 13.84
N ASN A 134 -4.29 -1.27 13.70
CA ASN A 134 -3.20 -1.16 14.66
C ASN A 134 -2.08 -0.27 14.10
N THR A 135 -2.10 1.00 14.49
CA THR A 135 -1.08 1.97 14.13
C THR A 135 0.10 1.98 15.11
N ASP A 136 -0.10 1.55 16.35
CA ASP A 136 0.93 1.59 17.40
C ASP A 136 2.14 0.71 17.07
N LEU A 137 1.89 -0.50 16.55
CA LEU A 137 2.98 -1.40 16.16
C LEU A 137 3.75 -0.87 14.95
N TYR A 138 3.07 -0.19 14.04
CA TYR A 138 3.74 0.47 12.92
C TYR A 138 4.61 1.63 13.41
N GLU A 139 4.09 2.50 14.26
CA GLU A 139 4.85 3.63 14.83
C GLU A 139 6.11 3.15 15.57
N GLN A 140 5.98 2.11 16.40
CA GLN A 140 7.12 1.50 17.08
C GLN A 140 8.13 0.89 16.09
N ALA A 141 7.65 0.15 15.09
CA ALA A 141 8.51 -0.45 14.07
C ALA A 141 9.24 0.61 13.24
N LEU A 142 8.58 1.71 12.91
CA LEU A 142 9.17 2.84 12.18
C LEU A 142 10.28 3.52 13.01
N ALA A 143 10.02 3.77 14.29
CA ALA A 143 11.02 4.34 15.18
C ALA A 143 12.25 3.42 15.31
N GLU A 144 12.05 2.12 15.50
CA GLU A 144 13.12 1.13 15.54
C GLU A 144 13.88 1.04 14.21
N ALA A 145 13.17 0.98 13.07
CA ALA A 145 13.79 0.92 11.74
C ALA A 145 14.62 2.18 11.44
N LYS A 146 14.12 3.35 11.80
CA LYS A 146 14.85 4.61 11.66
C LYS A 146 16.12 4.63 12.54
N ALA A 147 16.05 4.12 13.77
CA ALA A 147 17.21 4.03 14.65
C ALA A 147 18.28 3.07 14.10
N GLU A 148 17.86 1.95 13.49
CA GLU A 148 18.77 0.93 12.96
C GLU A 148 19.33 1.27 11.58
N TYR A 149 18.51 1.84 10.67
CA TYR A 149 18.82 2.01 9.24
C TYR A 149 18.71 3.46 8.74
N GLY A 150 18.25 4.39 9.57
CA GLY A 150 18.00 5.78 9.16
C GLY A 150 19.25 6.51 8.67
N ALA A 151 20.44 6.12 9.13
CA ALA A 151 21.70 6.70 8.66
C ALA A 151 22.00 6.34 7.19
N GLU A 152 21.49 5.21 6.70
CA GLU A 152 21.68 4.75 5.31
C GLU A 152 20.74 5.49 4.33
N ASN A 153 19.53 5.85 4.79
CA ASN A 153 18.54 6.55 3.98
C ASN A 153 17.68 7.52 4.82
N PRO A 154 18.26 8.65 5.30
CA PRO A 154 17.60 9.55 6.25
C PRO A 154 16.32 10.19 5.69
N ASP A 155 16.31 10.56 4.41
CA ASP A 155 15.17 11.23 3.78
C ASP A 155 13.98 10.27 3.64
N PHE A 156 14.24 9.01 3.33
CA PHE A 156 13.19 7.98 3.25
C PHE A 156 12.46 7.80 4.59
N TYR A 157 13.20 7.62 5.67
CA TYR A 157 12.60 7.43 7.00
C TYR A 157 11.92 8.71 7.53
N ALA A 158 12.44 9.89 7.23
CA ALA A 158 11.76 11.15 7.52
C ALA A 158 10.46 11.28 6.72
N GLY A 159 10.46 10.84 5.46
CA GLY A 159 9.27 10.78 4.62
C GLY A 159 8.20 9.85 5.19
N LEU A 160 8.57 8.65 5.67
CA LEU A 160 7.63 7.73 6.32
C LEU A 160 7.01 8.33 7.59
N GLU A 161 7.79 9.04 8.41
CA GLU A 161 7.27 9.71 9.62
C GLU A 161 6.27 10.82 9.28
N SER A 162 6.58 11.64 8.27
CA SER A 162 5.68 12.70 7.81
C SER A 162 4.39 12.11 7.26
N PHE A 163 4.50 11.08 6.44
CA PHE A 163 3.35 10.40 5.85
C PHE A 163 2.45 9.76 6.91
N TYR A 164 3.03 9.09 7.90
CA TYR A 164 2.30 8.53 9.04
C TYR A 164 1.57 9.62 9.84
N ALA A 165 2.24 10.75 10.11
CA ALA A 165 1.63 11.85 10.84
C ALA A 165 0.40 12.45 10.13
N GLU A 166 0.39 12.43 8.81
CA GLU A 166 -0.72 12.95 8.00
C GLU A 166 -1.89 11.97 7.84
N ASN A 167 -1.61 10.67 7.83
CA ASN A 167 -2.58 9.66 7.43
C ASN A 167 -3.11 8.77 8.56
N ASP A 168 -2.44 8.75 9.73
CA ASP A 168 -2.72 7.79 10.80
C ASP A 168 -2.95 8.40 12.19
N LYS A 169 -2.61 9.68 12.39
CA LYS A 169 -2.81 10.41 13.66
C LYS A 169 -4.09 11.21 13.74
#